data_3e6218befe9a0d567080199ff7a8dac0
#
_entry.id   3e6218befe9a0d567080199ff7a8dac0
#
_cell.length_a   1.000
_cell.length_b   1.000
_cell.length_c   1.000
_cell.angle_alpha   90.00
_cell.angle_beta   90.00
_cell.angle_gamma   90.00
#
_symmetry.space_group_name_H-M   'P 1'
#
loop_
_entity.id
_entity.type
_entity.pdbx_description
1 polymer ?
#
loop_
_entity_poly.entity_id
_entity_poly.type
_entity_poly.pdbx_seq_one_letter_code
_entity_poly.pdbx_strand_id
1 'polypeptide(L)'
;QRKSGYEAVITPHIGNKELYITSGHYAKYGADSFQPIQTPAEGEEYLLKPMNCPHHCEIYKARPRSYRDLPVRFAEFGTVYRYEQSGELHGLTRVRGFTQDDAHIFCTVDQVKEEVGKVIDLVLYIFKTLDFVDFVAQVSLRDPGTPEKYIGNDDNWDNAEKAIQEIADEKGLKTTVEIGEAAFYGPKLDFMVRDAIGRKWQLGTVQIDYNLPERFELEYVGADNSKHRPVMIHRAPFGSMERFVAILIEHCAGKFPLWLTPDQVKILPISDRFNEYAQGVSKVLENHDIRALVDQRSEKVGKKIRDAEIEKIPYMLIVGESEAAEGTVSVRRQGE
;
A
#
# COMPACT_ATOMS: atom_id res chain seq x y z
N GLN A 1 8.67 0.20 -7.10
CA GLN A 1 8.41 -1.24 -7.34
C GLN A 1 9.11 -1.72 -8.61
N ARG A 2 8.87 -1.09 -9.80
CA ARG A 2 9.51 -1.49 -11.08
C ARG A 2 11.03 -1.53 -10.98
N LYS A 3 11.66 -0.52 -10.37
CA LYS A 3 13.13 -0.45 -10.17
C LYS A 3 13.67 -1.55 -9.25
N SER A 4 12.81 -2.14 -8.42
CA SER A 4 13.14 -3.23 -7.49
C SER A 4 12.80 -4.62 -8.06
N GLY A 5 12.52 -4.72 -9.36
CA GLY A 5 12.30 -5.97 -10.08
C GLY A 5 10.94 -6.62 -9.85
N TYR A 6 9.90 -5.85 -9.48
CA TYR A 6 8.53 -6.36 -9.39
C TYR A 6 7.83 -6.32 -10.73
N GLU A 7 7.22 -7.44 -11.11
CA GLU A 7 6.29 -7.54 -12.23
C GLU A 7 4.91 -7.05 -11.81
N ALA A 8 4.34 -6.13 -12.60
CA ALA A 8 2.99 -5.64 -12.35
C ALA A 8 1.97 -6.67 -12.83
N VAL A 9 1.03 -7.02 -11.95
CA VAL A 9 -0.10 -7.90 -12.24
C VAL A 9 -1.41 -7.21 -11.89
N ILE A 10 -2.51 -7.71 -12.45
CA ILE A 10 -3.87 -7.28 -12.12
C ILE A 10 -4.71 -8.55 -11.96
N THR A 11 -5.29 -8.74 -10.80
CA THR A 11 -6.09 -9.93 -10.49
C THR A 11 -7.59 -9.59 -10.42
N PRO A 12 -8.48 -10.56 -10.75
CA PRO A 12 -9.92 -10.34 -10.70
C PRO A 12 -10.42 -10.00 -9.30
N HIS A 13 -11.49 -9.19 -9.22
CA HIS A 13 -12.15 -8.84 -7.95
C HIS A 13 -12.96 -10.00 -7.36
N ILE A 14 -13.43 -10.89 -8.23
CA ILE A 14 -14.14 -12.11 -7.85
C ILE A 14 -13.32 -13.34 -8.26
N GLY A 15 -13.28 -14.33 -7.40
CA GLY A 15 -12.60 -15.60 -7.64
C GLY A 15 -13.50 -16.78 -7.29
N ASN A 16 -13.25 -17.94 -7.91
CA ASN A 16 -13.93 -19.15 -7.55
C ASN A 16 -13.73 -19.47 -6.08
N LYS A 17 -14.78 -19.90 -5.38
CA LYS A 17 -14.75 -20.22 -3.94
C LYS A 17 -13.66 -21.23 -3.58
N GLU A 18 -13.40 -22.22 -4.45
CA GLU A 18 -12.38 -23.26 -4.24
C GLU A 18 -10.98 -22.66 -4.07
N LEU A 19 -10.66 -21.56 -4.75
CA LEU A 19 -9.40 -20.84 -4.58
C LEU A 19 -9.20 -20.41 -3.10
N TYR A 20 -10.27 -19.96 -2.46
CA TYR A 20 -10.22 -19.48 -1.07
C TYR A 20 -10.36 -20.61 -0.05
N ILE A 21 -10.94 -21.74 -0.43
CA ILE A 21 -10.90 -22.99 0.36
C ILE A 21 -9.48 -23.54 0.36
N THR A 22 -8.85 -23.63 -0.81
CA THR A 22 -7.46 -24.10 -0.96
C THR A 22 -6.51 -23.25 -0.13
N SER A 23 -6.61 -21.94 -0.20
CA SER A 23 -5.75 -21.02 0.57
C SER A 23 -6.05 -20.98 2.08
N GLY A 24 -7.21 -21.50 2.52
CA GLY A 24 -7.66 -21.42 3.91
C GLY A 24 -8.39 -20.15 4.29
N HIS A 25 -8.44 -19.15 3.41
CA HIS A 25 -9.10 -17.88 3.70
C HIS A 25 -10.59 -18.05 3.97
N TYR A 26 -11.28 -18.92 3.22
CA TYR A 26 -12.70 -19.14 3.40
C TYR A 26 -13.06 -19.61 4.82
N ALA A 27 -12.27 -20.53 5.37
CA ALA A 27 -12.48 -21.04 6.72
C ALA A 27 -12.06 -20.04 7.82
N LYS A 28 -10.98 -19.30 7.60
CA LYS A 28 -10.38 -18.42 8.63
C LYS A 28 -10.98 -17.02 8.68
N TYR A 29 -11.42 -16.48 7.54
CA TYR A 29 -12.07 -15.18 7.49
C TYR A 29 -13.59 -15.22 7.70
N GLY A 30 -14.23 -16.38 7.61
CA GLY A 30 -15.60 -16.66 7.96
C GLY A 30 -16.55 -15.47 7.98
N ALA A 31 -16.76 -14.91 9.18
CA ALA A 31 -17.64 -13.76 9.39
C ALA A 31 -17.16 -12.44 8.75
N ASP A 32 -15.86 -12.31 8.47
CA ASP A 32 -15.26 -11.12 7.85
C ASP A 32 -15.23 -11.19 6.32
N SER A 33 -15.78 -12.25 5.73
CA SER A 33 -15.97 -12.38 4.28
C SER A 33 -17.40 -12.02 3.88
N PHE A 34 -17.54 -11.40 2.71
CA PHE A 34 -18.85 -11.32 2.07
C PHE A 34 -19.34 -12.73 1.75
N GLN A 35 -20.68 -12.94 1.78
CA GLN A 35 -21.26 -14.22 1.45
C GLN A 35 -20.95 -14.59 -0.01
N PRO A 36 -20.84 -15.90 -0.34
CA PRO A 36 -20.62 -16.35 -1.70
C PRO A 36 -21.69 -15.86 -2.67
N ILE A 37 -21.23 -15.47 -3.84
CA ILE A 37 -22.07 -15.07 -4.97
C ILE A 37 -22.50 -16.35 -5.70
N GLN A 38 -23.80 -16.61 -5.75
CA GLN A 38 -24.39 -17.71 -6.48
C GLN A 38 -24.42 -17.39 -7.97
N THR A 39 -24.17 -18.40 -8.83
CA THR A 39 -24.34 -18.28 -10.28
C THR A 39 -25.56 -19.12 -10.74
N PRO A 40 -25.99 -18.97 -12.01
CA PRO A 40 -27.02 -19.84 -12.57
C PRO A 40 -26.62 -21.33 -12.67
N ALA A 41 -25.33 -21.64 -12.60
CA ALA A 41 -24.82 -23.01 -12.59
C ALA A 41 -24.87 -23.55 -11.16
N GLU A 42 -25.55 -24.70 -11.00
CA GLU A 42 -25.69 -25.35 -9.69
C GLU A 42 -24.33 -25.76 -9.12
N GLY A 43 -24.07 -25.34 -7.86
CA GLY A 43 -22.83 -25.66 -7.16
C GLY A 43 -21.63 -24.74 -7.50
N GLU A 44 -21.82 -23.80 -8.42
CA GLU A 44 -20.79 -22.83 -8.75
C GLU A 44 -20.94 -21.55 -7.91
N GLU A 45 -19.93 -21.25 -7.09
CA GLU A 45 -19.92 -20.10 -6.21
C GLU A 45 -18.64 -19.29 -6.37
N TYR A 46 -18.78 -17.97 -6.28
CA TYR A 46 -17.66 -17.01 -6.31
C TYR A 46 -17.65 -16.17 -5.05
N LEU A 47 -16.46 -15.63 -4.71
CA LEU A 47 -16.25 -14.70 -3.60
C LEU A 47 -15.64 -13.40 -4.09
N LEU A 48 -16.04 -12.29 -3.47
CA LEU A 48 -15.23 -11.08 -3.49
C LEU A 48 -13.92 -11.38 -2.77
N LYS A 49 -12.78 -11.15 -3.41
CA LYS A 49 -11.48 -11.51 -2.86
C LYS A 49 -11.20 -10.75 -1.55
N PRO A 50 -10.95 -11.46 -0.44
CA PRO A 50 -10.55 -10.83 0.83
C PRO A 50 -9.07 -10.48 0.87
N MET A 51 -8.27 -11.13 -0.01
CA MET A 51 -6.82 -10.96 -0.18
C MET A 51 -6.40 -11.28 -1.62
N ASN A 52 -5.22 -10.77 -2.04
CA ASN A 52 -4.67 -10.99 -3.39
C ASN A 52 -3.78 -12.23 -3.49
N CYS A 53 -3.24 -12.71 -2.38
CA CYS A 53 -2.25 -13.80 -2.33
C CYS A 53 -2.68 -15.09 -3.05
N PRO A 54 -3.95 -15.58 -2.97
CA PRO A 54 -4.34 -16.80 -3.69
C PRO A 54 -4.19 -16.67 -5.21
N HIS A 55 -4.52 -15.50 -5.75
CA HIS A 55 -4.37 -15.22 -7.18
C HIS A 55 -2.90 -15.19 -7.61
N HIS A 56 -2.00 -14.62 -6.80
CA HIS A 56 -0.57 -14.60 -7.09
C HIS A 56 0.05 -16.00 -7.03
N CYS A 57 -0.45 -16.87 -6.16
CA CYS A 57 -0.07 -18.29 -6.15
C CYS A 57 -0.44 -18.98 -7.48
N GLU A 58 -1.64 -18.73 -8.01
CA GLU A 58 -2.06 -19.28 -9.30
C GLU A 58 -1.23 -18.73 -10.46
N ILE A 59 -0.88 -17.42 -10.45
CA ILE A 59 0.03 -16.84 -11.47
C ILE A 59 1.40 -17.51 -11.39
N TYR A 60 1.95 -17.74 -10.20
CA TYR A 60 3.21 -18.46 -10.03
C TYR A 60 3.13 -19.87 -10.61
N LYS A 61 2.05 -20.60 -10.26
CA LYS A 61 1.80 -22.00 -10.67
C LYS A 61 1.57 -22.16 -12.17
N ALA A 62 1.16 -21.12 -12.88
CA ALA A 62 0.79 -21.16 -14.30
C ALA A 62 1.93 -21.60 -15.24
N ARG A 63 3.17 -21.61 -14.78
CA ARG A 63 4.32 -22.08 -15.58
C ARG A 63 5.40 -22.73 -14.70
N PRO A 64 6.14 -23.72 -15.23
CA PRO A 64 7.26 -24.34 -14.54
C PRO A 64 8.32 -23.29 -14.14
N ARG A 65 8.94 -23.49 -12.98
CA ARG A 65 10.00 -22.61 -12.44
C ARG A 65 11.24 -23.42 -12.11
N SER A 66 12.39 -22.78 -12.20
CA SER A 66 13.67 -23.29 -11.71
C SER A 66 14.25 -22.33 -10.66
N TYR A 67 15.24 -22.77 -9.91
CA TYR A 67 15.94 -21.93 -8.94
C TYR A 67 16.57 -20.67 -9.56
N ARG A 68 16.81 -20.68 -10.89
CA ARG A 68 17.36 -19.52 -11.63
C ARG A 68 16.33 -18.43 -11.89
N ASP A 69 15.05 -18.80 -11.84
CA ASP A 69 13.94 -17.84 -12.02
C ASP A 69 13.61 -17.09 -10.71
N LEU A 70 14.08 -17.64 -9.56
CA LEU A 70 13.81 -17.09 -8.24
C LEU A 70 14.85 -16.02 -7.83
N PRO A 71 14.43 -14.96 -7.14
CA PRO A 71 13.09 -14.70 -6.65
C PRO A 71 12.15 -14.14 -7.72
N VAL A 72 10.90 -14.63 -7.74
CA VAL A 72 9.81 -14.05 -8.55
C VAL A 72 9.03 -13.08 -7.69
N ARG A 73 8.73 -11.88 -8.19
CA ARG A 73 8.05 -10.82 -7.44
C ARG A 73 6.87 -10.27 -8.24
N PHE A 74 5.65 -10.49 -7.76
CA PHE A 74 4.43 -9.93 -8.33
C PHE A 74 3.92 -8.79 -7.46
N ALA A 75 3.46 -7.69 -8.07
CA ALA A 75 2.91 -6.55 -7.36
C ALA A 75 1.67 -6.00 -8.05
N GLU A 76 0.68 -5.60 -7.28
CA GLU A 76 -0.50 -4.89 -7.75
C GLU A 76 -0.98 -3.85 -6.74
N PHE A 77 -1.71 -2.84 -7.24
CA PHE A 77 -2.64 -2.09 -6.42
C PHE A 77 -3.96 -2.84 -6.45
N GLY A 78 -4.09 -3.83 -5.56
CA GLY A 78 -5.18 -4.79 -5.56
C GLY A 78 -6.28 -4.39 -4.60
N THR A 79 -7.51 -4.20 -5.11
CA THR A 79 -8.68 -3.96 -4.26
C THR A 79 -9.14 -5.27 -3.65
N VAL A 80 -9.29 -5.29 -2.32
CA VAL A 80 -9.80 -6.41 -1.53
C VAL A 80 -11.05 -6.01 -0.77
N TYR A 81 -11.86 -6.99 -0.36
CA TYR A 81 -13.16 -6.79 0.23
C TYR A 81 -13.28 -7.57 1.52
N ARG A 82 -13.65 -6.88 2.61
CA ARG A 82 -13.89 -7.50 3.92
C ARG A 82 -15.20 -7.00 4.48
N TYR A 83 -15.99 -7.91 5.03
CA TYR A 83 -17.24 -7.54 5.69
C TYR A 83 -16.93 -7.08 7.11
N GLU A 84 -16.39 -5.86 7.22
CA GLU A 84 -16.17 -5.22 8.51
C GLU A 84 -17.53 -4.96 9.19
N GLN A 85 -17.61 -5.21 10.50
CA GLN A 85 -18.84 -4.96 11.25
C GLN A 85 -19.16 -3.45 11.25
N SER A 86 -20.45 -3.11 11.29
CA SER A 86 -20.88 -1.70 11.19
C SER A 86 -20.25 -0.78 12.22
N GLY A 87 -20.03 -1.29 13.45
CA GLY A 87 -19.39 -0.53 14.54
C GLY A 87 -17.88 -0.32 14.39
N GLU A 88 -17.24 -1.03 13.47
CA GLU A 88 -15.78 -0.94 13.21
C GLU A 88 -15.45 0.04 12.10
N LEU A 89 -16.43 0.42 11.26
CA LEU A 89 -16.21 1.34 10.15
C LEU A 89 -15.82 2.73 10.66
N HIS A 90 -14.76 3.31 10.08
CA HIS A 90 -14.25 4.60 10.53
C HIS A 90 -13.62 5.41 9.38
N GLY A 91 -14.43 6.24 8.71
CA GLY A 91 -13.99 7.09 7.58
C GLY A 91 -13.18 6.28 6.56
N LEU A 92 -12.03 6.79 6.15
CA LEU A 92 -11.11 6.09 5.25
C LEU A 92 -10.19 5.08 5.97
N THR A 93 -10.12 5.12 7.31
CA THR A 93 -9.17 4.27 8.06
C THR A 93 -9.65 2.83 8.20
N ARG A 94 -10.97 2.57 8.13
CA ARG A 94 -11.53 1.22 8.11
C ARG A 94 -12.80 1.17 7.25
N VAL A 95 -12.66 0.53 6.09
CA VAL A 95 -13.68 0.44 5.05
C VAL A 95 -13.83 -1.02 4.57
N ARG A 96 -14.94 -1.33 3.92
CA ARG A 96 -15.27 -2.70 3.45
C ARG A 96 -14.59 -3.07 2.13
N GLY A 97 -14.21 -2.09 1.33
CA GLY A 97 -13.43 -2.28 0.11
C GLY A 97 -12.27 -1.30 0.12
N PHE A 98 -11.04 -1.80 -0.01
CA PHE A 98 -9.84 -0.98 0.02
C PHE A 98 -8.77 -1.53 -0.90
N THR A 99 -7.88 -0.63 -1.33
CA THR A 99 -6.79 -0.94 -2.24
C THR A 99 -5.50 -1.13 -1.46
N GLN A 100 -4.85 -2.28 -1.63
CA GLN A 100 -3.53 -2.54 -1.08
C GLN A 100 -2.45 -2.36 -2.15
N ASP A 101 -1.31 -1.79 -1.77
CA ASP A 101 -0.07 -1.85 -2.55
C ASP A 101 0.62 -3.20 -2.33
N ASP A 102 -0.08 -4.24 -2.69
CA ASP A 102 0.21 -5.61 -2.35
C ASP A 102 1.25 -6.24 -3.28
N ALA A 103 2.15 -7.02 -2.72
CA ALA A 103 3.05 -7.83 -3.51
C ALA A 103 3.44 -9.11 -2.79
N HIS A 104 3.77 -10.11 -3.61
CA HIS A 104 4.21 -11.42 -3.15
C HIS A 104 5.52 -11.80 -3.84
N ILE A 105 6.47 -12.25 -3.01
CA ILE A 105 7.78 -12.68 -3.46
C ILE A 105 7.85 -14.19 -3.22
N PHE A 106 8.19 -14.93 -4.26
CA PHE A 106 8.43 -16.37 -4.18
C PHE A 106 9.94 -16.58 -4.31
N CYS A 107 10.56 -17.15 -3.30
CA CYS A 107 12.01 -17.27 -3.22
C CYS A 107 12.45 -18.63 -2.64
N THR A 108 13.75 -18.92 -2.73
CA THR A 108 14.32 -20.06 -2.00
C THR A 108 14.46 -19.73 -0.52
N VAL A 109 14.63 -20.73 0.34
CA VAL A 109 14.86 -20.53 1.78
C VAL A 109 16.07 -19.65 2.02
N ASP A 110 17.16 -19.84 1.27
CA ASP A 110 18.40 -19.04 1.41
C ASP A 110 18.22 -17.55 1.03
N GLN A 111 17.21 -17.24 0.19
CA GLN A 111 16.93 -15.89 -0.25
C GLN A 111 16.01 -15.11 0.71
N VAL A 112 15.33 -15.78 1.65
CA VAL A 112 14.32 -15.16 2.53
C VAL A 112 14.87 -13.94 3.25
N LYS A 113 16.02 -14.08 3.87
CA LYS A 113 16.65 -13.02 4.67
C LYS A 113 16.95 -11.77 3.84
N GLU A 114 17.53 -11.96 2.66
CA GLU A 114 17.85 -10.87 1.74
C GLU A 114 16.58 -10.19 1.23
N GLU A 115 15.58 -10.97 0.82
CA GLU A 115 14.33 -10.41 0.27
C GLU A 115 13.50 -9.68 1.32
N VAL A 116 13.36 -10.20 2.53
CA VAL A 116 12.70 -9.49 3.64
C VAL A 116 13.46 -8.21 3.98
N GLY A 117 14.80 -8.27 4.02
CA GLY A 117 15.64 -7.09 4.23
C GLY A 117 15.39 -5.98 3.20
N LYS A 118 15.25 -6.33 1.91
CA LYS A 118 14.90 -5.37 0.84
C LYS A 118 13.51 -4.76 1.01
N VAL A 119 12.55 -5.56 1.50
CA VAL A 119 11.19 -5.06 1.79
C VAL A 119 11.23 -4.05 2.93
N ILE A 120 11.96 -4.35 4.01
CA ILE A 120 12.13 -3.41 5.14
C ILE A 120 12.77 -2.10 4.64
N ASP A 121 13.83 -2.18 3.83
CA ASP A 121 14.48 -1.00 3.27
C ASP A 121 13.50 -0.16 2.41
N LEU A 122 12.60 -0.80 1.66
CA LEU A 122 11.56 -0.12 0.89
C LEU A 122 10.58 0.61 1.81
N VAL A 123 10.11 -0.03 2.89
CA VAL A 123 9.19 0.60 3.86
C VAL A 123 9.87 1.80 4.52
N LEU A 124 11.11 1.64 4.97
CA LEU A 124 11.88 2.72 5.60
C LEU A 124 12.14 3.89 4.63
N TYR A 125 12.43 3.59 3.36
CA TYR A 125 12.55 4.60 2.32
C TYR A 125 11.27 5.42 2.14
N ILE A 126 10.11 4.75 2.09
CA ILE A 126 8.80 5.40 1.98
C ILE A 126 8.53 6.29 3.19
N PHE A 127 8.73 5.77 4.39
CA PHE A 127 8.50 6.51 5.64
C PHE A 127 9.40 7.75 5.72
N LYS A 128 10.69 7.60 5.38
CA LYS A 128 11.62 8.74 5.31
C LYS A 128 11.18 9.77 4.26
N THR A 129 10.72 9.34 3.09
CA THR A 129 10.29 10.25 2.00
C THR A 129 9.07 11.09 2.41
N LEU A 130 8.22 10.55 3.28
CA LEU A 130 6.99 11.18 3.75
C LEU A 130 7.10 11.76 5.17
N ASP A 131 8.32 11.74 5.73
CA ASP A 131 8.64 12.26 7.08
C ASP A 131 7.87 11.55 8.22
N PHE A 132 7.55 10.27 8.03
CA PHE A 132 7.06 9.41 9.10
C PHE A 132 8.23 8.94 9.99
N VAL A 133 8.61 9.76 10.98
CA VAL A 133 9.75 9.49 11.86
C VAL A 133 9.37 8.76 13.15
N ASP A 134 8.12 8.89 13.59
CA ASP A 134 7.61 8.24 14.81
C ASP A 134 6.80 6.98 14.46
N PHE A 135 7.51 5.87 14.31
CA PHE A 135 6.91 4.54 14.12
C PHE A 135 7.55 3.51 15.04
N VAL A 136 6.84 2.43 15.27
CA VAL A 136 7.31 1.24 15.99
C VAL A 136 7.15 0.03 15.08
N ALA A 137 8.19 -0.78 14.99
CA ALA A 137 8.12 -2.08 14.33
C ALA A 137 7.58 -3.12 15.32
N GLN A 138 6.45 -3.75 15.00
CA GLN A 138 5.82 -4.76 15.84
C GLN A 138 6.03 -6.14 15.22
N VAL A 139 6.72 -7.02 15.93
CA VAL A 139 6.86 -8.43 15.58
C VAL A 139 5.65 -9.17 16.14
N SER A 140 4.79 -9.67 15.25
CA SER A 140 3.56 -10.36 15.60
C SER A 140 3.75 -11.86 15.43
N LEU A 141 3.72 -12.60 16.53
CA LEU A 141 3.96 -14.04 16.60
C LEU A 141 2.66 -14.80 16.85
N ARG A 142 2.68 -16.12 16.57
CA ARG A 142 1.55 -16.99 16.91
C ARG A 142 1.35 -17.09 18.42
N ASP A 143 0.13 -17.41 18.83
CA ASP A 143 -0.21 -17.76 20.21
C ASP A 143 -0.22 -19.29 20.35
N PRO A 144 0.72 -19.89 21.07
CA PRO A 144 0.73 -21.34 21.33
C PRO A 144 -0.52 -21.85 22.06
N GLY A 145 -1.25 -20.97 22.74
CA GLY A 145 -2.48 -21.29 23.45
C GLY A 145 -3.72 -21.42 22.56
N THR A 146 -3.62 -21.01 21.28
CA THR A 146 -4.72 -21.04 20.31
C THR A 146 -4.28 -21.59 18.95
N PRO A 147 -3.71 -22.84 18.90
CA PRO A 147 -3.14 -23.38 17.67
C PRO A 147 -4.15 -23.53 16.52
N GLU A 148 -5.43 -23.67 16.85
CA GLU A 148 -6.52 -23.77 15.86
C GLU A 148 -6.69 -22.51 14.99
N LYS A 149 -6.15 -21.38 15.40
CA LYS A 149 -6.15 -20.14 14.60
C LYS A 149 -5.19 -20.20 13.43
N TYR A 150 -4.20 -21.08 13.47
CA TYR A 150 -3.08 -21.11 12.52
C TYR A 150 -3.13 -22.34 11.63
N ILE A 151 -2.47 -22.27 10.48
CA ILE A 151 -2.29 -23.39 9.56
C ILE A 151 -0.82 -23.79 9.48
N GLY A 152 -0.53 -25.00 9.02
CA GLY A 152 0.82 -25.52 8.82
C GLY A 152 1.35 -26.27 10.03
N ASN A 153 2.65 -26.52 10.02
CA ASN A 153 3.35 -27.28 11.05
C ASN A 153 4.26 -26.37 11.89
N ASP A 154 4.67 -26.86 13.07
CA ASP A 154 5.46 -26.10 14.01
C ASP A 154 6.84 -25.72 13.47
N ASP A 155 7.50 -26.61 12.71
CA ASP A 155 8.83 -26.35 12.15
C ASP A 155 8.82 -25.14 11.20
N ASN A 156 7.77 -25.04 10.36
CA ASN A 156 7.59 -23.89 9.47
C ASN A 156 7.41 -22.60 10.26
N TRP A 157 6.62 -22.65 11.34
CA TRP A 157 6.37 -21.51 12.20
C TRP A 157 7.64 -21.07 12.94
N ASP A 158 8.35 -22.00 13.58
CA ASP A 158 9.58 -21.71 14.32
C ASP A 158 10.64 -21.07 13.42
N ASN A 159 10.80 -21.60 12.21
CA ASN A 159 11.72 -21.05 11.22
C ASN A 159 11.33 -19.62 10.79
N ALA A 160 10.05 -19.38 10.51
CA ALA A 160 9.56 -18.07 10.10
C ALA A 160 9.64 -17.03 11.22
N GLU A 161 9.24 -17.38 12.44
CA GLU A 161 9.30 -16.50 13.61
C GLU A 161 10.73 -16.11 13.96
N LYS A 162 11.65 -17.07 13.95
CA LYS A 162 13.07 -16.83 14.15
C LYS A 162 13.65 -15.90 13.07
N ALA A 163 13.35 -16.18 11.80
CA ALA A 163 13.87 -15.40 10.69
C ALA A 163 13.42 -13.94 10.77
N ILE A 164 12.14 -13.68 11.05
CA ILE A 164 11.61 -12.30 11.08
C ILE A 164 12.19 -11.49 12.25
N GLN A 165 12.43 -12.12 13.41
CA GLN A 165 13.08 -11.48 14.56
C GLN A 165 14.55 -11.15 14.25
N GLU A 166 15.31 -12.11 13.74
CA GLU A 166 16.72 -11.92 13.40
C GLU A 166 16.91 -10.79 12.39
N ILE A 167 16.05 -10.73 11.35
CA ILE A 167 16.13 -9.69 10.33
C ILE A 167 15.79 -8.32 10.91
N ALA A 168 14.78 -8.22 11.77
CA ALA A 168 14.41 -6.98 12.44
C ALA A 168 15.56 -6.43 13.31
N ASP A 169 16.22 -7.31 14.06
CA ASP A 169 17.40 -6.96 14.89
C ASP A 169 18.58 -6.51 14.04
N GLU A 170 18.91 -7.22 12.94
CA GLU A 170 19.97 -6.85 12.02
C GLU A 170 19.75 -5.50 11.32
N LYS A 171 18.48 -5.16 11.05
CA LYS A 171 18.11 -3.84 10.53
C LYS A 171 18.10 -2.73 11.59
N GLY A 172 18.40 -3.08 12.86
CA GLY A 172 18.43 -2.12 13.97
C GLY A 172 17.07 -1.50 14.27
N LEU A 173 15.98 -2.22 13.96
CA LEU A 173 14.63 -1.73 14.23
C LEU A 173 14.33 -1.76 15.73
N LYS A 174 13.71 -0.69 16.22
CA LYS A 174 13.12 -0.69 17.56
C LYS A 174 11.83 -1.49 17.53
N THR A 175 11.88 -2.72 18.05
CA THR A 175 10.76 -3.67 17.97
C THR A 175 9.98 -3.78 19.28
N THR A 176 8.69 -4.12 19.16
CA THR A 176 7.87 -4.71 20.20
C THR A 176 7.41 -6.09 19.72
N VAL A 177 7.19 -7.02 20.67
CA VAL A 177 6.69 -8.36 20.33
C VAL A 177 5.26 -8.49 20.85
N GLU A 178 4.35 -8.94 19.97
CA GLU A 178 2.94 -9.19 20.29
C GLU A 178 2.58 -10.64 19.96
N ILE A 179 2.14 -11.37 20.96
CA ILE A 179 1.72 -12.77 20.83
C ILE A 179 0.25 -12.84 20.44
N GLY A 180 -0.10 -13.68 19.46
CA GLY A 180 -1.47 -13.86 19.00
C GLY A 180 -1.89 -12.96 17.83
N GLU A 181 -1.02 -12.03 17.44
CA GLU A 181 -1.27 -11.06 16.36
C GLU A 181 -0.71 -11.49 14.98
N ALA A 182 -0.13 -12.70 14.88
CA ALA A 182 0.33 -13.26 13.60
C ALA A 182 -0.83 -13.45 12.62
N ALA A 183 -0.53 -13.44 11.32
CA ALA A 183 -1.48 -13.92 10.32
C ALA A 183 -1.70 -15.44 10.51
N PHE A 184 -2.84 -15.96 10.03
CA PHE A 184 -3.13 -17.37 10.22
C PHE A 184 -2.14 -18.31 9.48
N TYR A 185 -1.36 -17.79 8.55
CA TYR A 185 -0.38 -18.50 7.73
C TYR A 185 1.09 -18.18 8.06
N GLY A 186 1.37 -17.16 8.85
CA GLY A 186 2.76 -16.81 9.18
C GLY A 186 2.92 -15.58 10.10
N PRO A 187 4.10 -15.39 10.67
CA PRO A 187 4.42 -14.24 11.49
C PRO A 187 4.53 -12.97 10.65
N LYS A 188 4.36 -11.82 11.33
CA LYS A 188 4.38 -10.49 10.70
C LYS A 188 5.38 -9.55 11.36
N LEU A 189 5.94 -8.67 10.57
CA LEU A 189 6.55 -7.43 11.02
C LEU A 189 5.69 -6.27 10.54
N ASP A 190 4.99 -5.63 11.46
CA ASP A 190 4.07 -4.54 11.19
C ASP A 190 4.70 -3.20 11.56
N PHE A 191 4.53 -2.20 10.73
CA PHE A 191 4.99 -0.84 10.98
C PHE A 191 3.83 0.01 11.48
N MET A 192 3.86 0.30 12.79
CA MET A 192 2.81 1.02 13.50
C MET A 192 3.16 2.50 13.56
N VAL A 193 2.33 3.36 12.99
CA VAL A 193 2.45 4.82 13.08
C VAL A 193 1.38 5.40 14.00
N ARG A 194 1.60 6.64 14.46
CA ARG A 194 0.62 7.39 15.24
C ARG A 194 -0.05 8.44 14.38
N ASP A 195 -1.36 8.59 14.54
CA ASP A 195 -2.09 9.71 13.97
C ASP A 195 -1.92 10.98 14.83
N ALA A 196 -2.49 12.10 14.37
CA ALA A 196 -2.36 13.41 15.03
C ALA A 196 -2.88 13.45 16.47
N ILE A 197 -3.74 12.51 16.87
CA ILE A 197 -4.26 12.39 18.25
C ILE A 197 -3.67 11.20 19.03
N GLY A 198 -2.61 10.57 18.49
CA GLY A 198 -1.82 9.54 19.16
C GLY A 198 -2.34 8.11 19.02
N ARG A 199 -3.40 7.86 18.24
CA ARG A 199 -3.88 6.48 17.99
C ARG A 199 -2.87 5.75 17.10
N LYS A 200 -2.62 4.48 17.40
CA LYS A 200 -1.75 3.61 16.59
C LYS A 200 -2.51 3.03 15.41
N TRP A 201 -1.88 3.07 14.24
CA TRP A 201 -2.39 2.47 13.02
C TRP A 201 -1.30 1.62 12.36
N GLN A 202 -1.65 0.40 11.99
CA GLN A 202 -0.81 -0.43 11.14
C GLN A 202 -0.85 0.15 9.71
N LEU A 203 0.31 0.50 9.18
CA LEU A 203 0.51 0.84 7.78
C LEU A 203 1.25 -0.29 7.08
N GLY A 204 2.58 -0.26 7.06
CA GLY A 204 3.37 -1.28 6.39
C GLY A 204 3.35 -2.63 7.09
N THR A 205 3.47 -3.69 6.30
CA THR A 205 3.62 -5.06 6.80
C THR A 205 4.53 -5.88 5.90
N VAL A 206 5.27 -6.81 6.49
CA VAL A 206 5.95 -7.91 5.80
C VAL A 206 5.72 -9.21 6.57
N GLN A 207 5.47 -10.30 5.84
CA GLN A 207 5.09 -11.59 6.43
C GLN A 207 5.87 -12.69 5.72
N ILE A 208 6.32 -13.70 6.47
CA ILE A 208 6.99 -14.88 5.94
C ILE A 208 6.01 -16.05 5.99
N ASP A 209 5.82 -16.71 4.87
CA ASP A 209 4.80 -17.74 4.69
C ASP A 209 5.39 -18.99 4.00
N TYR A 210 5.44 -20.08 4.74
CA TYR A 210 5.76 -21.41 4.24
C TYR A 210 4.52 -22.23 3.90
N ASN A 211 3.34 -21.78 4.30
CA ASN A 211 2.10 -22.55 4.33
C ASN A 211 1.29 -22.45 3.04
N LEU A 212 1.09 -21.23 2.50
CA LEU A 212 0.38 -21.08 1.23
C LEU A 212 1.10 -21.77 0.07
N PRO A 213 2.44 -21.67 -0.08
CA PRO A 213 3.15 -22.45 -1.09
C PRO A 213 2.89 -23.96 -1.00
N GLU A 214 2.79 -24.52 0.19
CA GLU A 214 2.45 -25.93 0.39
C GLU A 214 1.01 -26.24 -0.02
N ARG A 215 0.05 -25.44 0.42
CA ARG A 215 -1.38 -25.63 0.11
C ARG A 215 -1.71 -25.49 -1.38
N PHE A 216 -1.00 -24.63 -2.09
CA PHE A 216 -1.10 -24.48 -3.55
C PHE A 216 -0.20 -25.44 -4.33
N GLU A 217 0.57 -26.28 -3.64
CA GLU A 217 1.52 -27.21 -4.24
C GLU A 217 2.52 -26.50 -5.19
N LEU A 218 2.97 -25.29 -4.80
CA LEU A 218 3.92 -24.53 -5.60
C LEU A 218 5.28 -25.23 -5.59
N GLU A 219 5.94 -25.27 -6.74
CA GLU A 219 7.22 -25.96 -6.88
C GLU A 219 8.20 -25.17 -7.76
N TYR A 220 9.48 -25.41 -7.55
CA TYR A 220 10.55 -25.06 -8.47
C TYR A 220 11.57 -26.21 -8.55
N VAL A 221 12.28 -26.30 -9.67
CA VAL A 221 13.37 -27.28 -9.83
C VAL A 221 14.66 -26.68 -9.29
N GLY A 222 15.27 -27.32 -8.30
CA GLY A 222 16.55 -26.90 -7.71
C GLY A 222 17.75 -27.21 -8.59
N ALA A 223 18.94 -26.76 -8.13
CA ALA A 223 20.20 -27.07 -8.80
C ALA A 223 20.55 -28.57 -8.78
N ASP A 224 19.94 -29.31 -7.86
CA ASP A 224 20.02 -30.77 -7.71
C ASP A 224 19.05 -31.53 -8.64
N ASN A 225 18.34 -30.84 -9.53
CA ASN A 225 17.26 -31.35 -10.38
C ASN A 225 16.08 -31.95 -9.61
N SER A 226 15.95 -31.67 -8.33
CA SER A 226 14.80 -32.07 -7.50
C SER A 226 13.78 -30.95 -7.40
N LYS A 227 12.53 -31.31 -7.10
CA LYS A 227 11.46 -30.37 -6.83
C LYS A 227 11.57 -29.85 -5.40
N HIS A 228 11.48 -28.55 -5.25
CA HIS A 228 11.51 -27.86 -3.98
C HIS A 228 10.31 -26.93 -3.82
N ARG A 229 9.93 -26.64 -2.58
CA ARG A 229 8.87 -25.70 -2.23
C ARG A 229 9.46 -24.31 -2.07
N PRO A 230 8.95 -23.26 -2.75
CA PRO A 230 9.37 -21.89 -2.48
C PRO A 230 8.83 -21.41 -1.13
N VAL A 231 9.49 -20.40 -0.57
CA VAL A 231 8.94 -19.58 0.51
C VAL A 231 8.24 -18.39 -0.11
N MET A 232 7.12 -17.98 0.46
CA MET A 232 6.38 -16.80 0.05
C MET A 232 6.55 -15.66 1.06
N ILE A 233 6.82 -14.46 0.57
CA ILE A 233 6.87 -13.25 1.38
C ILE A 233 5.75 -12.34 0.91
N HIS A 234 4.87 -11.96 1.82
CA HIS A 234 3.82 -10.99 1.59
C HIS A 234 4.31 -9.63 2.05
N ARG A 235 4.03 -8.57 1.29
CA ARG A 235 4.36 -7.22 1.72
C ARG A 235 3.37 -6.19 1.20
N ALA A 236 3.06 -5.22 2.04
CA ALA A 236 2.30 -4.03 1.69
C ALA A 236 2.90 -2.83 2.43
N PRO A 237 3.79 -2.03 1.82
CA PRO A 237 4.43 -0.88 2.46
C PRO A 237 3.48 0.19 2.97
N PHE A 238 2.40 0.46 2.23
CA PHE A 238 1.35 1.40 2.64
C PHE A 238 0.20 0.71 3.38
N GLY A 239 0.01 -0.60 3.16
CA GLY A 239 -1.16 -1.33 3.60
C GLY A 239 -2.41 -0.91 2.81
N SER A 240 -3.49 -0.49 3.49
CA SER A 240 -4.65 0.12 2.84
C SER A 240 -4.32 1.54 2.39
N MET A 241 -4.45 1.82 1.08
CA MET A 241 -4.22 3.15 0.51
C MET A 241 -5.19 4.18 1.09
N GLU A 242 -6.43 3.80 1.36
CA GLU A 242 -7.44 4.67 1.96
C GLU A 242 -7.01 5.09 3.38
N ARG A 243 -6.58 4.13 4.21
CA ARG A 243 -6.06 4.41 5.55
C ARG A 243 -4.80 5.25 5.49
N PHE A 244 -3.89 4.90 4.60
CA PHE A 244 -2.64 5.63 4.42
C PHE A 244 -2.90 7.10 4.04
N VAL A 245 -3.80 7.35 3.08
CA VAL A 245 -4.17 8.71 2.66
C VAL A 245 -4.79 9.48 3.83
N ALA A 246 -5.68 8.86 4.61
CA ALA A 246 -6.27 9.52 5.79
C ALA A 246 -5.21 9.96 6.81
N ILE A 247 -4.29 9.05 7.15
CA ILE A 247 -3.21 9.33 8.10
C ILE A 247 -2.24 10.39 7.53
N LEU A 248 -1.93 10.32 6.24
CA LEU A 248 -1.06 11.28 5.58
C LEU A 248 -1.66 12.69 5.56
N ILE A 249 -2.98 12.83 5.32
CA ILE A 249 -3.68 14.12 5.40
C ILE A 249 -3.53 14.73 6.80
N GLU A 250 -3.74 13.92 7.84
CA GLU A 250 -3.57 14.37 9.23
C GLU A 250 -2.10 14.71 9.54
N HIS A 251 -1.17 13.86 9.15
CA HIS A 251 0.27 14.04 9.35
C HIS A 251 0.78 15.34 8.74
N CYS A 252 0.40 15.62 7.50
CA CYS A 252 0.76 16.85 6.79
C CYS A 252 -0.09 18.07 7.18
N ALA A 253 -1.12 17.91 8.01
CA ALA A 253 -2.15 18.93 8.26
C ALA A 253 -2.70 19.55 6.96
N GLY A 254 -2.82 18.74 5.91
CA GLY A 254 -3.23 19.13 4.56
C GLY A 254 -2.16 19.85 3.74
N LYS A 255 -0.96 20.08 4.28
CA LYS A 255 0.18 20.70 3.57
C LYS A 255 1.11 19.63 3.04
N PHE A 256 0.76 19.03 1.92
CA PHE A 256 1.54 17.96 1.31
C PHE A 256 2.87 18.45 0.72
N PRO A 257 3.87 17.56 0.58
CA PRO A 257 5.00 17.82 -0.30
C PRO A 257 4.53 18.18 -1.70
N LEU A 258 5.21 19.12 -2.38
CA LEU A 258 4.75 19.68 -3.65
C LEU A 258 4.39 18.63 -4.70
N TRP A 259 5.22 17.58 -4.82
CA TRP A 259 5.01 16.50 -5.80
C TRP A 259 3.73 15.70 -5.54
N LEU A 260 3.23 15.68 -4.28
CA LEU A 260 2.05 14.93 -3.86
C LEU A 260 0.79 15.82 -3.81
N THR A 261 0.97 17.15 -3.74
CA THR A 261 -0.17 18.07 -3.67
C THR A 261 -1.02 17.97 -4.94
N PRO A 262 -2.37 17.78 -4.83
CA PRO A 262 -3.25 17.70 -5.99
C PRO A 262 -3.17 18.95 -6.87
N ASP A 263 -3.34 20.13 -6.27
CA ASP A 263 -3.27 21.44 -6.93
C ASP A 263 -2.01 22.16 -6.47
N GLN A 264 -0.97 22.14 -7.31
CA GLN A 264 0.36 22.63 -6.94
C GLN A 264 0.46 24.15 -7.03
N VAL A 265 -0.27 24.73 -7.98
CA VAL A 265 -0.22 26.16 -8.27
C VAL A 265 -1.62 26.69 -8.54
N LYS A 266 -1.93 27.87 -8.00
CA LYS A 266 -3.15 28.61 -8.35
C LYS A 266 -2.76 29.95 -8.96
N ILE A 267 -3.21 30.22 -10.18
CA ILE A 267 -2.94 31.44 -10.91
C ILE A 267 -4.10 32.42 -10.63
N LEU A 268 -3.78 33.60 -10.14
CA LEU A 268 -4.72 34.58 -9.62
C LEU A 268 -4.67 35.86 -10.46
N PRO A 269 -5.45 35.98 -11.56
CA PRO A 269 -5.59 37.19 -12.29
C PRO A 269 -6.26 38.27 -11.42
N ILE A 270 -5.71 39.51 -11.40
CA ILE A 270 -6.23 40.62 -10.60
C ILE A 270 -7.55 41.19 -11.17
N SER A 271 -7.81 40.95 -12.44
CA SER A 271 -9.08 41.24 -13.11
C SER A 271 -9.28 40.35 -14.31
N ASP A 272 -10.52 40.25 -14.83
CA ASP A 272 -10.91 39.42 -15.95
C ASP A 272 -10.13 39.70 -17.23
N ARG A 273 -9.58 40.93 -17.39
CA ARG A 273 -8.72 41.30 -18.52
C ARG A 273 -7.45 40.44 -18.66
N PHE A 274 -6.99 39.86 -17.55
CA PHE A 274 -5.76 39.05 -17.54
C PHE A 274 -6.02 37.55 -17.56
N ASN A 275 -7.29 37.12 -17.74
CA ASN A 275 -7.63 35.69 -17.80
C ASN A 275 -6.93 34.97 -18.95
N GLU A 276 -6.83 35.61 -20.11
CA GLU A 276 -6.14 35.02 -21.27
C GLU A 276 -4.65 34.78 -20.98
N TYR A 277 -3.98 35.81 -20.39
CA TYR A 277 -2.60 35.66 -19.97
C TYR A 277 -2.42 34.56 -18.90
N ALA A 278 -3.29 34.52 -17.91
CA ALA A 278 -3.28 33.49 -16.87
C ALA A 278 -3.45 32.08 -17.47
N GLN A 279 -4.30 31.89 -18.49
CA GLN A 279 -4.44 30.64 -19.21
C GLN A 279 -3.14 30.27 -19.98
N GLY A 280 -2.47 31.26 -20.56
CA GLY A 280 -1.15 31.07 -21.19
C GLY A 280 -0.11 30.55 -20.18
N VAL A 281 -0.07 31.16 -18.98
CA VAL A 281 0.81 30.72 -17.88
C VAL A 281 0.47 29.27 -17.44
N SER A 282 -0.83 28.94 -17.27
CA SER A 282 -1.27 27.56 -16.93
C SER A 282 -0.74 26.56 -17.96
N LYS A 283 -0.87 26.86 -19.25
CA LYS A 283 -0.41 25.97 -20.30
C LYS A 283 1.11 25.75 -20.31
N VAL A 284 1.88 26.78 -19.95
CA VAL A 284 3.34 26.64 -19.77
C VAL A 284 3.64 25.69 -18.62
N LEU A 285 2.94 25.81 -17.49
CA LEU A 285 3.11 24.93 -16.32
C LEU A 285 2.71 23.50 -16.64
N GLU A 286 1.58 23.29 -17.32
CA GLU A 286 1.10 21.96 -17.74
C GLU A 286 2.12 21.24 -18.64
N ASN A 287 2.80 21.97 -19.55
CA ASN A 287 3.86 21.41 -20.38
C ASN A 287 5.09 20.92 -19.58
N HIS A 288 5.19 21.31 -18.30
CA HIS A 288 6.22 20.86 -17.36
C HIS A 288 5.66 19.91 -16.29
N ASP A 289 4.50 19.29 -16.54
CA ASP A 289 3.82 18.38 -15.62
C ASP A 289 3.45 19.01 -14.25
N ILE A 290 3.27 20.33 -14.23
CA ILE A 290 2.84 21.07 -13.03
C ILE A 290 1.32 21.24 -13.08
N ARG A 291 0.62 20.78 -12.04
CA ARG A 291 -0.83 20.90 -11.90
C ARG A 291 -1.19 22.32 -11.45
N ALA A 292 -1.76 23.09 -12.36
CA ALA A 292 -2.10 24.49 -12.13
C ALA A 292 -3.60 24.74 -12.37
N LEU A 293 -4.19 25.59 -11.54
CA LEU A 293 -5.57 26.06 -11.68
C LEU A 293 -5.60 27.57 -11.88
N VAL A 294 -6.44 28.06 -12.78
CA VAL A 294 -6.68 29.50 -12.96
C VAL A 294 -7.97 29.90 -12.23
N ASP A 295 -7.88 30.83 -11.30
CA ASP A 295 -9.04 31.39 -10.60
C ASP A 295 -9.68 32.54 -11.41
N GLN A 296 -10.59 32.17 -12.29
CA GLN A 296 -11.31 33.11 -13.17
C GLN A 296 -12.49 33.82 -12.53
N ARG A 297 -12.72 33.62 -11.22
CA ARG A 297 -13.84 34.28 -10.53
C ARG A 297 -13.66 35.80 -10.56
N SER A 298 -14.75 36.54 -10.77
CA SER A 298 -14.75 38.01 -10.69
C SER A 298 -14.74 38.47 -9.22
N GLU A 299 -13.60 38.23 -8.56
CA GLU A 299 -13.37 38.56 -7.15
C GLU A 299 -12.07 39.37 -6.95
N LYS A 300 -12.00 40.09 -5.86
CA LYS A 300 -10.77 40.84 -5.48
C LYS A 300 -9.61 39.84 -5.25
N VAL A 301 -8.42 40.22 -5.74
CA VAL A 301 -7.22 39.35 -5.61
C VAL A 301 -6.93 38.95 -4.16
N GLY A 302 -7.15 39.84 -3.18
CA GLY A 302 -6.97 39.53 -1.76
C GLY A 302 -7.91 38.39 -1.27
N LYS A 303 -9.13 38.27 -1.83
CA LYS A 303 -10.03 37.17 -1.54
C LYS A 303 -9.54 35.88 -2.21
N LYS A 304 -9.11 35.94 -3.47
CA LYS A 304 -8.54 34.79 -4.18
C LYS A 304 -7.31 34.22 -3.45
N ILE A 305 -6.43 35.09 -2.95
CA ILE A 305 -5.26 34.71 -2.14
C ILE A 305 -5.73 34.01 -0.85
N ARG A 306 -6.66 34.61 -0.10
CA ARG A 306 -7.17 34.04 1.14
C ARG A 306 -7.80 32.64 0.91
N ASP A 307 -8.58 32.48 -0.16
CA ASP A 307 -9.21 31.23 -0.49
C ASP A 307 -8.14 30.15 -0.83
N ALA A 308 -7.12 30.52 -1.61
CA ALA A 308 -6.01 29.62 -1.94
C ALA A 308 -5.17 29.23 -0.69
N GLU A 309 -4.99 30.14 0.26
CA GLU A 309 -4.36 29.86 1.56
C GLU A 309 -5.16 28.84 2.39
N ILE A 310 -6.50 28.97 2.41
CA ILE A 310 -7.41 28.04 3.10
C ILE A 310 -7.37 26.67 2.43
N GLU A 311 -7.32 26.63 1.10
CA GLU A 311 -7.21 25.40 0.29
C GLU A 311 -5.82 24.74 0.40
N LYS A 312 -4.86 25.35 1.08
CA LYS A 312 -3.48 24.86 1.26
C LYS A 312 -2.70 24.76 -0.06
N ILE A 313 -2.98 25.63 -1.02
CA ILE A 313 -2.24 25.67 -2.29
C ILE A 313 -0.81 26.14 -2.04
N PRO A 314 0.24 25.38 -2.41
CA PRO A 314 1.63 25.72 -2.11
C PRO A 314 2.11 27.01 -2.75
N TYR A 315 1.71 27.27 -4.00
CA TYR A 315 2.14 28.43 -4.77
C TYR A 315 0.96 29.17 -5.39
N MET A 316 0.95 30.48 -5.25
CA MET A 316 0.02 31.37 -5.92
C MET A 316 0.80 32.23 -6.90
N LEU A 317 0.37 32.29 -8.16
CA LEU A 317 0.95 33.17 -9.18
C LEU A 317 -0.04 34.33 -9.45
N ILE A 318 0.32 35.51 -9.02
CA ILE A 318 -0.51 36.69 -9.23
C ILE A 318 -0.11 37.30 -10.56
N VAL A 319 -1.11 37.61 -11.39
CA VAL A 319 -0.91 38.20 -12.70
C VAL A 319 -1.78 39.43 -12.87
N GLY A 320 -1.14 40.53 -13.24
CA GLY A 320 -1.74 41.82 -13.49
C GLY A 320 -1.17 42.48 -14.72
N GLU A 321 -1.29 43.79 -14.80
CA GLU A 321 -0.85 44.59 -15.97
C GLU A 321 0.67 44.53 -16.19
N SER A 322 1.45 44.67 -15.11
CA SER A 322 2.91 44.62 -15.18
C SER A 322 3.39 43.21 -15.62
N GLU A 323 2.86 42.16 -14.97
CA GLU A 323 3.23 40.79 -15.28
C GLU A 323 2.87 40.41 -16.73
N ALA A 324 1.69 40.81 -17.21
CA ALA A 324 1.27 40.55 -18.57
C ALA A 324 2.10 41.33 -19.61
N ALA A 325 2.52 42.59 -19.30
CA ALA A 325 3.35 43.41 -20.18
C ALA A 325 4.80 42.88 -20.26
N GLU A 326 5.34 42.39 -19.16
CA GLU A 326 6.73 41.93 -19.04
C GLU A 326 6.88 40.42 -19.30
N GLY A 327 5.79 39.67 -19.45
CA GLY A 327 5.82 38.20 -19.63
C GLY A 327 6.25 37.47 -18.35
N THR A 328 5.93 37.98 -17.15
CA THR A 328 6.34 37.46 -15.84
C THR A 328 5.15 37.07 -14.98
N VAL A 329 5.41 36.58 -13.76
CA VAL A 329 4.41 36.34 -12.73
C VAL A 329 4.96 36.73 -11.36
N SER A 330 4.10 37.24 -10.48
CA SER A 330 4.45 37.47 -9.09
C SER A 330 4.16 36.23 -8.27
N VAL A 331 5.20 35.57 -7.71
CA VAL A 331 5.09 34.33 -6.95
C VAL A 331 4.89 34.64 -5.48
N ARG A 332 3.88 33.99 -4.89
CA ARG A 332 3.62 33.96 -3.46
C ARG A 332 3.56 32.54 -2.97
N ARG A 333 4.22 32.23 -1.85
CA ARG A 333 4.12 30.90 -1.19
C ARG A 333 3.02 30.93 -0.14
N GLN A 334 2.49 29.74 0.15
CA GLN A 334 1.55 29.59 1.25
C GLN A 334 2.18 30.02 2.58
N GLY A 335 1.48 30.88 3.33
CA GLY A 335 1.94 31.35 4.64
C GLY A 335 2.86 32.58 4.59
N GLU A 336 3.07 33.18 3.41
CA GLU A 336 3.81 34.47 3.24
C GLU A 336 2.88 35.68 3.33
#